data_8f296791023f7c0517392b2751da7f7b
#
_entry.id   8f296791023f7c0517392b2751da7f7b
#
_cell.length_a   1.000
_cell.length_b   1.000
_cell.length_c   1.000
_cell.angle_alpha   90.00
_cell.angle_beta   90.00
_cell.angle_gamma   90.00
#
_symmetry.space_group_name_H-M   'P 1'
#
loop_
_entity.id
_entity.type
_entity.pdbx_description
1 polymer ?
#
loop_
_entity_poly.entity_id
_entity_poly.type
_entity_poly.pdbx_seq_one_letter_code
_entity_poly.pdbx_strand_id
1 'polypeptide(L)'
;MYSSSRKRCPKTKWALKILTAAFLAASPAAKSAANNAYDALIIEARKGNTQPALLWFAQKSALSNNQIADWLQIALWAGQDKQVITVYNRYRHQQLPARGYAAVAVAYRNLQQWQNSLTLWQKALSLESQNKDYQRGQILTLADAGH
;
A
#
# COMPACT_ATOMS: atom_id res chain seq x y z
N MET A 1 -31.82 -15.37 73.04
CA MET A 1 -31.17 -16.44 72.28
C MET A 1 -31.27 -16.14 70.81
N TYR A 2 -30.24 -15.49 70.21
CA TYR A 2 -30.17 -15.18 68.76
C TYR A 2 -28.97 -15.93 68.17
N SER A 3 -29.24 -16.99 67.43
CA SER A 3 -28.23 -17.76 66.72
C SER A 3 -27.90 -17.09 65.40
N SER A 4 -26.69 -16.51 65.29
CA SER A 4 -26.19 -15.87 64.05
C SER A 4 -25.54 -16.91 63.18
N SER A 5 -26.24 -17.32 62.13
CA SER A 5 -25.75 -18.23 61.08
C SER A 5 -24.98 -17.45 60.02
N ARG A 6 -23.65 -17.41 60.08
CA ARG A 6 -22.78 -16.85 59.07
C ARG A 6 -22.73 -17.76 57.86
N LYS A 7 -23.41 -17.35 56.77
CA LYS A 7 -23.28 -17.99 55.45
C LYS A 7 -21.91 -17.66 54.85
N ARG A 8 -21.10 -18.68 54.67
CA ARG A 8 -19.82 -18.57 53.91
C ARG A 8 -20.10 -18.44 52.45
N CYS A 9 -19.62 -17.34 51.81
CA CYS A 9 -19.60 -17.21 50.38
C CYS A 9 -18.60 -18.18 49.72
N PRO A 10 -18.97 -18.83 48.60
CA PRO A 10 -18.01 -19.65 47.86
C PRO A 10 -17.03 -18.75 47.10
N LYS A 11 -15.74 -18.97 47.35
CA LYS A 11 -14.65 -18.36 46.57
C LYS A 11 -14.68 -18.92 45.16
N THR A 12 -15.27 -18.19 44.20
CA THR A 12 -15.15 -18.48 42.79
C THR A 12 -13.71 -18.24 42.34
N LYS A 13 -13.00 -19.34 42.07
CA LYS A 13 -11.68 -19.33 41.46
C LYS A 13 -11.86 -18.88 40.01
N TRP A 14 -11.52 -17.62 39.70
CA TRP A 14 -11.39 -17.14 38.35
C TRP A 14 -10.15 -17.81 37.75
N ALA A 15 -10.36 -18.84 36.96
CA ALA A 15 -9.31 -19.41 36.12
C ALA A 15 -9.04 -18.42 34.98
N LEU A 16 -7.96 -17.67 35.13
CA LEU A 16 -7.42 -16.83 34.07
C LEU A 16 -6.95 -17.73 32.92
N LYS A 17 -7.81 -17.92 31.91
CA LYS A 17 -7.40 -18.57 30.66
C LYS A 17 -6.48 -17.58 29.96
N ILE A 18 -5.18 -17.77 30.09
CA ILE A 18 -4.16 -17.16 29.25
C ILE A 18 -4.38 -17.71 27.85
N LEU A 19 -5.03 -16.93 26.99
CA LEU A 19 -5.03 -17.17 25.54
C LEU A 19 -3.60 -16.93 25.05
N THR A 20 -2.82 -17.99 24.96
CA THR A 20 -1.59 -17.98 24.18
C THR A 20 -2.00 -17.84 22.73
N ALA A 21 -1.94 -16.60 22.21
CA ALA A 21 -2.00 -16.36 20.78
C ALA A 21 -0.78 -17.05 20.16
N ALA A 22 -1.01 -18.25 19.62
CA ALA A 22 -0.02 -18.93 18.80
C ALA A 22 0.23 -18.05 17.58
N PHE A 23 1.38 -17.40 17.55
CA PHE A 23 1.91 -16.70 16.38
C PHE A 23 2.22 -17.79 15.35
N LEU A 24 1.24 -18.15 14.53
CA LEU A 24 1.40 -19.03 13.39
C LEU A 24 2.27 -18.28 12.36
N ALA A 25 3.59 -18.40 12.48
CA ALA A 25 4.50 -18.05 11.43
C ALA A 25 4.09 -18.89 10.21
N ALA A 26 3.63 -18.22 9.16
CA ALA A 26 3.25 -18.89 7.91
C ALA A 26 4.41 -19.77 7.43
N SER A 27 4.13 -21.03 7.12
CA SER A 27 5.16 -21.98 6.66
C SER A 27 5.83 -21.44 5.39
N PRO A 28 7.11 -21.77 5.12
CA PRO A 28 7.81 -21.30 3.91
C PRO A 28 7.06 -21.66 2.62
N ALA A 29 6.35 -22.79 2.58
CA ALA A 29 5.49 -23.18 1.47
C ALA A 29 4.29 -22.24 1.27
N ALA A 30 3.65 -21.77 2.34
CA ALA A 30 2.55 -20.81 2.27
C ALA A 30 3.04 -19.43 1.80
N LYS A 31 4.23 -19.00 2.21
CA LYS A 31 4.86 -17.76 1.70
C LYS A 31 5.17 -17.87 0.20
N SER A 32 5.72 -18.99 -0.26
CA SER A 32 6.02 -19.23 -1.68
C SER A 32 4.74 -19.18 -2.53
N ALA A 33 3.68 -19.86 -2.10
CA ALA A 33 2.40 -19.86 -2.81
C ALA A 33 1.77 -18.44 -2.86
N ALA A 34 1.85 -17.68 -1.77
CA ALA A 34 1.35 -16.30 -1.72
C ALA A 34 2.14 -15.36 -2.65
N ASN A 35 3.47 -15.53 -2.75
CA ASN A 35 4.30 -14.77 -3.67
C ASN A 35 3.96 -15.09 -5.13
N ASN A 36 3.81 -16.36 -5.47
CA ASN A 36 3.44 -16.79 -6.83
C ASN A 36 2.07 -16.22 -7.25
N ALA A 37 1.09 -16.19 -6.34
CA ALA A 37 -0.22 -15.60 -6.61
C ALA A 37 -0.14 -14.08 -6.80
N TYR A 38 0.70 -13.39 -6.02
CA TYR A 38 0.94 -11.96 -6.17
C TYR A 38 1.60 -11.65 -7.53
N ASP A 39 2.66 -12.37 -7.87
CA ASP A 39 3.37 -12.18 -9.14
C ASP A 39 2.44 -12.41 -10.34
N ALA A 40 1.55 -13.40 -10.28
CA ALA A 40 0.55 -13.63 -11.31
C ALA A 40 -0.41 -12.44 -11.48
N LEU A 41 -0.85 -11.80 -10.38
CA LEU A 41 -1.68 -10.59 -10.43
C LEU A 41 -0.96 -9.42 -11.11
N ILE A 42 0.34 -9.24 -10.81
CA ILE A 42 1.15 -8.18 -11.44
C ILE A 42 1.33 -8.43 -12.95
N ILE A 43 1.58 -9.68 -13.34
CA ILE A 43 1.72 -10.08 -14.75
C ILE A 43 0.41 -9.81 -15.52
N GLU A 44 -0.73 -10.18 -14.98
CA GLU A 44 -2.03 -9.94 -15.60
C GLU A 44 -2.35 -8.43 -15.70
N ALA A 45 -2.03 -7.67 -14.67
CA ALA A 45 -2.21 -6.22 -14.68
C ALA A 45 -1.38 -5.54 -15.80
N ARG A 46 -0.15 -6.01 -16.05
CA ARG A 46 0.69 -5.53 -17.18
C ARG A 46 0.11 -5.83 -18.55
N LYS A 47 -0.71 -6.87 -18.67
CA LYS A 47 -1.44 -7.20 -19.91
C LYS A 47 -2.75 -6.39 -20.07
N GLY A 48 -3.05 -5.50 -19.11
CA GLY A 48 -4.26 -4.68 -19.10
C GLY A 48 -5.39 -5.20 -18.19
N ASN A 49 -5.27 -6.41 -17.65
CA ASN A 49 -6.24 -6.94 -16.69
C ASN A 49 -5.94 -6.44 -15.27
N THR A 50 -6.21 -5.17 -15.01
CA THR A 50 -5.82 -4.48 -13.76
C THR A 50 -6.77 -4.76 -12.59
N GLN A 51 -8.04 -5.07 -12.85
CA GLN A 51 -9.08 -5.15 -11.85
C GLN A 51 -8.82 -6.18 -10.72
N PRO A 52 -8.36 -7.43 -11.01
CA PRO A 52 -8.06 -8.39 -9.95
C PRO A 52 -6.99 -7.90 -8.98
N ALA A 53 -5.94 -7.24 -9.50
CA ALA A 53 -4.88 -6.68 -8.68
C ALA A 53 -5.37 -5.52 -7.81
N LEU A 54 -6.17 -4.61 -8.36
CA LEU A 54 -6.75 -3.48 -7.62
C LEU A 54 -7.63 -3.95 -6.46
N LEU A 55 -8.47 -4.97 -6.68
CA LEU A 55 -9.28 -5.58 -5.63
C LEU A 55 -8.42 -6.25 -4.55
N TRP A 56 -7.35 -6.93 -4.96
CA TRP A 56 -6.43 -7.57 -4.03
C TRP A 56 -5.77 -6.54 -3.10
N PHE A 57 -5.26 -5.43 -3.66
CA PHE A 57 -4.66 -4.35 -2.85
C PHE A 57 -5.65 -3.69 -1.90
N ALA A 58 -6.89 -3.45 -2.37
CA ALA A 58 -7.93 -2.79 -1.57
C ALA A 58 -8.31 -3.58 -0.30
N GLN A 59 -8.15 -4.90 -0.32
CA GLN A 59 -8.46 -5.80 0.80
C GLN A 59 -7.32 -5.93 1.81
N LYS A 60 -6.11 -5.39 1.52
CA LYS A 60 -4.95 -5.54 2.41
C LYS A 60 -4.91 -4.44 3.46
N SER A 61 -4.72 -4.86 4.70
CA SER A 61 -4.53 -3.94 5.83
C SER A 61 -3.10 -3.41 5.94
N ALA A 62 -2.12 -4.20 5.48
CA ALA A 62 -0.71 -3.84 5.48
C ALA A 62 -0.05 -4.22 4.15
N LEU A 63 0.72 -3.30 3.60
CA LEU A 63 1.45 -3.44 2.35
C LEU A 63 2.91 -3.01 2.55
N SER A 64 3.83 -3.69 1.88
CA SER A 64 5.22 -3.23 1.78
C SER A 64 5.32 -2.01 0.84
N ASN A 65 6.41 -1.24 0.94
CA ASN A 65 6.64 -0.07 0.08
C ASN A 65 6.63 -0.44 -1.41
N ASN A 66 7.14 -1.63 -1.76
CA ASN A 66 7.09 -2.14 -3.13
C ASN A 66 5.66 -2.46 -3.59
N GLN A 67 4.86 -3.08 -2.73
CA GLN A 67 3.46 -3.38 -3.04
C GLN A 67 2.62 -2.11 -3.19
N ILE A 68 2.89 -1.07 -2.38
CA ILE A 68 2.24 0.23 -2.53
C ILE A 68 2.60 0.84 -3.88
N ALA A 69 3.88 0.81 -4.28
CA ALA A 69 4.31 1.31 -5.58
C ALA A 69 3.68 0.54 -6.75
N ASP A 70 3.52 -0.78 -6.61
CA ASP A 70 2.83 -1.59 -7.61
C ASP A 70 1.33 -1.24 -7.69
N TRP A 71 0.67 -1.01 -6.54
CA TRP A 71 -0.72 -0.53 -6.53
C TRP A 71 -0.87 0.81 -7.26
N LEU A 72 0.00 1.79 -6.95
CA LEU A 72 0.00 3.09 -7.61
C LEU A 72 0.18 2.95 -9.13
N GLN A 73 1.11 2.12 -9.56
CA GLN A 73 1.38 1.88 -10.98
C GLN A 73 0.20 1.20 -11.68
N ILE A 74 -0.43 0.21 -11.06
CA ILE A 74 -1.57 -0.51 -11.63
C ILE A 74 -2.82 0.38 -11.68
N ALA A 75 -3.05 1.19 -10.66
CA ALA A 75 -4.14 2.17 -10.68
C ALA A 75 -3.93 3.23 -11.79
N LEU A 76 -2.67 3.63 -12.03
CA LEU A 76 -2.32 4.51 -13.15
C LEU A 76 -2.61 3.84 -14.51
N TRP A 77 -2.21 2.57 -14.70
CA TRP A 77 -2.51 1.82 -15.92
C TRP A 77 -4.02 1.66 -16.16
N ALA A 78 -4.80 1.59 -15.10
CA ALA A 78 -6.26 1.55 -15.16
C ALA A 78 -6.90 2.93 -15.42
N GLY A 79 -6.12 4.00 -15.59
CA GLY A 79 -6.61 5.37 -15.77
C GLY A 79 -7.26 5.97 -14.52
N GLN A 80 -6.98 5.43 -13.33
CA GLN A 80 -7.62 5.84 -12.09
C GLN A 80 -6.76 6.88 -11.33
N ASP A 81 -6.44 8.00 -11.99
CA ASP A 81 -5.54 9.03 -11.45
C ASP A 81 -5.94 9.53 -10.05
N LYS A 82 -7.23 9.75 -9.80
CA LYS A 82 -7.73 10.15 -8.47
C LYS A 82 -7.47 9.10 -7.42
N GLN A 83 -7.59 7.82 -7.77
CA GLN A 83 -7.29 6.71 -6.86
C GLN A 83 -5.80 6.63 -6.55
N VAL A 84 -4.92 6.85 -7.55
CA VAL A 84 -3.46 6.94 -7.34
C VAL A 84 -3.15 7.97 -6.25
N ILE A 85 -3.73 9.16 -6.33
CA ILE A 85 -3.52 10.22 -5.34
C ILE A 85 -4.09 9.83 -3.97
N THR A 86 -5.26 9.20 -3.93
CA THR A 86 -5.88 8.73 -2.67
C THR A 86 -4.99 7.68 -1.98
N VAL A 87 -4.48 6.71 -2.73
CA VAL A 87 -3.55 5.69 -2.22
C VAL A 87 -2.26 6.35 -1.74
N TYR A 88 -1.67 7.23 -2.53
CA TYR A 88 -0.45 7.96 -2.16
C TYR A 88 -0.64 8.73 -0.84
N ASN A 89 -1.72 9.47 -0.69
CA ASN A 89 -2.01 10.24 0.53
C ASN A 89 -2.17 9.34 1.76
N ARG A 90 -2.74 8.15 1.61
CA ARG A 90 -2.83 7.16 2.71
C ARG A 90 -1.46 6.72 3.20
N TYR A 91 -0.50 6.57 2.30
CA TYR A 91 0.84 6.05 2.59
C TYR A 91 1.95 7.10 2.50
N ARG A 92 1.61 8.40 2.51
CA ARG A 92 2.56 9.52 2.31
C ARG A 92 3.74 9.55 3.29
N HIS A 93 3.59 8.92 4.46
CA HIS A 93 4.65 8.84 5.48
C HIS A 93 5.64 7.70 5.24
N GLN A 94 5.37 6.83 4.28
CA GLN A 94 6.27 5.74 3.92
C GLN A 94 7.23 6.19 2.80
N GLN A 95 8.44 5.67 2.85
CA GLN A 95 9.42 5.89 1.79
C GLN A 95 9.14 4.92 0.64
N LEU A 96 8.56 5.42 -0.43
CA LEU A 96 8.30 4.63 -1.62
C LEU A 96 9.56 4.51 -2.49
N PRO A 97 9.71 3.45 -3.30
CA PRO A 97 10.70 3.42 -4.37
C PRO A 97 10.40 4.47 -5.43
N ALA A 98 11.41 4.87 -6.22
CA ALA A 98 11.30 5.93 -7.23
C ALA A 98 10.11 5.75 -8.18
N ARG A 99 9.85 4.51 -8.62
CA ARG A 99 8.70 4.19 -9.49
C ARG A 99 7.33 4.55 -8.86
N GLY A 100 7.20 4.47 -7.54
CA GLY A 100 5.98 4.87 -6.84
C GLY A 100 5.74 6.38 -6.95
N TYR A 101 6.76 7.19 -6.72
CA TYR A 101 6.68 8.64 -6.89
C TYR A 101 6.44 9.02 -8.35
N ALA A 102 7.08 8.33 -9.31
CA ALA A 102 6.86 8.54 -10.73
C ALA A 102 5.40 8.28 -11.14
N ALA A 103 4.79 7.20 -10.66
CA ALA A 103 3.39 6.91 -10.94
C ALA A 103 2.46 8.03 -10.43
N VAL A 104 2.70 8.56 -9.23
CA VAL A 104 1.91 9.66 -8.67
C VAL A 104 2.16 10.96 -9.42
N ALA A 105 3.39 11.22 -9.87
CA ALA A 105 3.73 12.38 -10.69
C ALA A 105 2.93 12.39 -12.00
N VAL A 106 2.84 11.24 -12.69
CA VAL A 106 2.01 11.09 -13.90
C VAL A 106 0.53 11.36 -13.59
N ALA A 107 -0.01 10.80 -12.52
CA ALA A 107 -1.40 11.02 -12.13
C ALA A 107 -1.70 12.50 -11.86
N TYR A 108 -0.81 13.22 -11.17
CA TYR A 108 -0.95 14.67 -10.96
C TYR A 108 -0.87 15.44 -12.28
N ARG A 109 0.03 15.04 -13.20
CA ARG A 109 0.12 15.63 -14.53
C ARG A 109 -1.19 15.45 -15.32
N ASN A 110 -1.75 14.23 -15.34
CA ASN A 110 -3.03 13.94 -15.98
C ASN A 110 -4.18 14.79 -15.43
N LEU A 111 -4.12 15.13 -14.15
CA LEU A 111 -5.09 16.01 -13.49
C LEU A 111 -4.71 17.50 -13.55
N GLN A 112 -3.72 17.87 -14.36
CA GLN A 112 -3.25 19.24 -14.57
C GLN A 112 -2.73 19.92 -13.29
N GLN A 113 -2.31 19.12 -12.32
CA GLN A 113 -1.69 19.60 -11.08
C GLN A 113 -0.17 19.64 -11.21
N TRP A 114 0.32 20.54 -12.08
CA TRP A 114 1.69 20.58 -12.56
C TRP A 114 2.72 20.69 -11.44
N GLN A 115 2.50 21.57 -10.47
CA GLN A 115 3.44 21.78 -9.37
C GLN A 115 3.60 20.52 -8.49
N ASN A 116 2.49 19.82 -8.22
CA ASN A 116 2.53 18.56 -7.48
C ASN A 116 3.28 17.48 -8.27
N SER A 117 3.02 17.40 -9.58
CA SER A 117 3.72 16.49 -10.48
C SER A 117 5.23 16.74 -10.48
N LEU A 118 5.66 18.00 -10.66
CA LEU A 118 7.08 18.38 -10.67
C LEU A 118 7.79 18.03 -9.36
N THR A 119 7.14 18.29 -8.23
CA THR A 119 7.69 17.92 -6.91
C THR A 119 7.96 16.41 -6.80
N LEU A 120 7.05 15.59 -7.33
CA LEU A 120 7.21 14.14 -7.27
C LEU A 120 8.19 13.59 -8.30
N TRP A 121 8.30 14.22 -9.47
CA TRP A 121 9.40 13.92 -10.42
C TRP A 121 10.76 14.22 -9.79
N GLN A 122 10.92 15.35 -9.11
CA GLN A 122 12.15 15.67 -8.39
C GLN A 122 12.46 14.61 -7.32
N LYS A 123 11.44 14.14 -6.59
CA LYS A 123 11.61 13.10 -5.58
C LYS A 123 12.00 11.75 -6.20
N ALA A 124 11.41 11.36 -7.32
CA ALA A 124 11.80 10.16 -8.06
C ALA A 124 13.26 10.26 -8.56
N LEU A 125 13.64 11.40 -9.13
CA LEU A 125 14.98 11.66 -9.62
C LEU A 125 16.04 11.78 -8.51
N SER A 126 15.66 12.20 -7.31
CA SER A 126 16.58 12.18 -6.16
C SER A 126 16.98 10.75 -5.73
N LEU A 127 16.15 9.76 -6.07
CA LEU A 127 16.42 8.34 -5.81
C LEU A 127 17.10 7.66 -7.00
N GLU A 128 16.75 8.06 -8.22
CA GLU A 128 17.26 7.48 -9.47
C GLU A 128 17.58 8.61 -10.46
N SER A 129 18.66 9.37 -10.21
CA SER A 129 19.01 10.59 -10.95
C SER A 129 19.27 10.37 -12.45
N GLN A 130 19.74 9.18 -12.84
CA GLN A 130 20.07 8.85 -14.24
C GLN A 130 18.91 8.21 -15.01
N ASN A 131 17.73 8.07 -14.40
CA ASN A 131 16.58 7.46 -15.04
C ASN A 131 16.00 8.41 -16.10
N LYS A 132 16.20 8.04 -17.38
CA LYS A 132 15.79 8.86 -18.54
C LYS A 132 14.28 9.01 -18.66
N ASP A 133 13.51 8.03 -18.22
CA ASP A 133 12.05 8.10 -18.28
C ASP A 133 11.52 9.13 -17.27
N TYR A 134 12.12 9.23 -16.07
CA TYR A 134 11.76 10.25 -15.09
C TYR A 134 12.16 11.65 -15.54
N GLN A 135 13.36 11.80 -16.14
CA GLN A 135 13.80 13.07 -16.73
C GLN A 135 12.81 13.52 -17.83
N ARG A 136 12.44 12.59 -18.72
CA ARG A 136 11.43 12.85 -19.76
C ARG A 136 10.08 13.23 -19.15
N GLY A 137 9.61 12.49 -18.14
CA GLY A 137 8.35 12.79 -17.46
C GLY A 137 8.32 14.20 -16.84
N GLN A 138 9.43 14.64 -16.24
CA GLN A 138 9.57 15.99 -15.70
C GLN A 138 9.52 17.04 -16.83
N ILE A 139 10.27 16.84 -17.91
CA ILE A 139 10.28 17.76 -19.07
C ILE A 139 8.87 17.89 -19.68
N LEU A 140 8.19 16.77 -19.89
CA LEU A 140 6.82 16.78 -20.42
C LEU A 140 5.85 17.51 -19.48
N THR A 141 6.02 17.39 -18.18
CA THR A 141 5.20 18.13 -17.21
C THR A 141 5.46 19.65 -17.29
N LEU A 142 6.72 20.07 -17.47
CA LEU A 142 7.06 21.49 -17.67
C LEU A 142 6.43 22.01 -18.97
N ALA A 143 6.55 21.27 -20.06
CA ALA A 143 5.96 21.67 -21.34
C ALA A 143 4.43 21.82 -21.25
N ASP A 144 3.74 20.88 -20.58
CA ASP A 144 2.29 20.94 -20.40
C ASP A 144 1.86 22.09 -19.46
N ALA A 145 2.73 22.51 -18.56
CA ALA A 145 2.52 23.66 -17.67
C ALA A 145 2.75 25.02 -18.38
N GLY A 146 3.24 25.02 -19.61
CA GLY A 146 3.53 26.24 -20.38
C GLY A 146 4.90 26.88 -20.12
N HIS A 147 5.86 26.07 -19.65
CA HIS A 147 7.27 26.47 -19.40
C HIS A 147 8.21 25.98 -20.48
#